data_0b923871f74a872992da72bfb1e056bc
#
_entry.id   0b923871f74a872992da72bfb1e056bc
#
_cell.length_a   1.000
_cell.length_b   1.000
_cell.length_c   1.000
_cell.angle_alpha   90.00
_cell.angle_beta   90.00
_cell.angle_gamma   90.00
#
_symmetry.space_group_name_H-M   'P 1'
#
loop_
_entity.id
_entity.type
_entity.pdbx_description
1 polymer ?
#
loop_
_entity_poly.entity_id
_entity_poly.type
_entity_poly.pdbx_seq_one_letter_code
_entity_poly.pdbx_strand_id
1 'polypeptide(L)'
;MSLLFATFALHKIYMRLYMRMRGFILTILFLLPFASGWQTLSAQESTDGGGRLEASLVTCAPGTEAYELYGHTALRIRSLDGENEDFVFNYGVFSFAEDNFIWRWTLGETDYSVEVLPYDIFCRWYEERGRAVNEQPLNLHQDELQRLAAAAMTDVKAAHENGWTYRYNFFYDNCTTRVIDLVEGCLAPGSRIEWPQAEKQTLREMLHQFVTPVHPWLSEGQDLLIGLEVDKPAPMRSQLFSPIWASHYAAKAKVVRPDGSREVLVGGKEAPMEPAVAENIGVKPWMVYTLVLLLCLGWTIYARRKHREARMWRIAAAVHIVQGLVGILVAILFFWSTHPAVDSNWLIALFNPLWLAMAWLLWRSYKTKKEGYDVLYLGGFLSAGIAYLTGGIKGQCYPDVARAVIFVLLFLLCRTDEKK
;
A
#
# COMPACT_ATOMS: atom_id res chain seq x y z
N MET A 1 -16.60 21.08 -3.00
CA MET A 1 -16.28 20.49 -1.69
C MET A 1 -17.50 19.93 -0.98
N SER A 2 -18.66 20.57 -0.96
CA SER A 2 -19.90 20.05 -0.32
C SER A 2 -20.46 18.78 -0.97
N LEU A 3 -20.36 18.62 -2.31
CA LEU A 3 -20.85 17.43 -3.00
C LEU A 3 -20.00 16.17 -2.73
N LEU A 4 -18.69 16.32 -2.59
CA LEU A 4 -17.81 15.20 -2.26
C LEU A 4 -18.04 14.67 -0.83
N PHE A 5 -18.30 15.57 0.13
CA PHE A 5 -18.66 15.18 1.49
C PHE A 5 -20.03 14.54 1.58
N ALA A 6 -20.99 14.99 0.77
CA ALA A 6 -22.34 14.40 0.72
C ALA A 6 -22.32 12.99 0.09
N THR A 7 -21.54 12.78 -0.99
CA THR A 7 -21.36 11.45 -1.60
C THR A 7 -20.64 10.48 -0.67
N PHE A 8 -19.64 10.95 0.06
CA PHE A 8 -18.93 10.13 1.05
C PHE A 8 -19.83 9.77 2.25
N ALA A 9 -20.66 10.68 2.71
CA ALA A 9 -21.62 10.45 3.79
C ALA A 9 -22.72 9.47 3.36
N LEU A 10 -23.26 9.61 2.16
CA LEU A 10 -24.27 8.70 1.59
C LEU A 10 -23.71 7.31 1.34
N HIS A 11 -22.47 7.20 0.83
CA HIS A 11 -21.80 5.92 0.65
C HIS A 11 -21.54 5.23 2.01
N LYS A 12 -21.14 6.00 3.04
CA LYS A 12 -20.94 5.50 4.41
C LYS A 12 -22.24 5.00 5.05
N ILE A 13 -23.38 5.68 4.80
CA ILE A 13 -24.70 5.26 5.27
C ILE A 13 -25.15 4.00 4.53
N TYR A 14 -24.99 3.96 3.20
CA TYR A 14 -25.31 2.80 2.37
C TYR A 14 -24.49 1.56 2.79
N MET A 15 -23.20 1.71 2.95
CA MET A 15 -22.31 0.63 3.39
C MET A 15 -22.64 0.15 4.82
N ARG A 16 -22.97 1.05 5.76
CA ARG A 16 -23.43 0.67 7.10
C ARG A 16 -24.76 -0.11 7.09
N LEU A 17 -25.70 0.30 6.24
CA LEU A 17 -26.99 -0.39 6.10
C LEU A 17 -26.82 -1.75 5.44
N TYR A 18 -26.02 -1.82 4.37
CA TYR A 18 -25.70 -3.03 3.64
C TYR A 18 -24.94 -4.06 4.50
N MET A 19 -23.93 -3.62 5.26
CA MET A 19 -23.18 -4.47 6.19
C MET A 19 -24.04 -4.97 7.36
N ARG A 20 -24.91 -4.11 7.92
CA ARG A 20 -25.87 -4.53 8.98
C ARG A 20 -26.89 -5.55 8.47
N MET A 21 -27.41 -5.36 7.26
CA MET A 21 -28.36 -6.32 6.67
C MET A 21 -27.69 -7.64 6.30
N ARG A 22 -26.46 -7.63 5.76
CA ARG A 22 -25.68 -8.85 5.48
C ARG A 22 -25.28 -9.57 6.78
N GLY A 23 -24.78 -8.86 7.77
CA GLY A 23 -24.46 -9.44 9.08
C GLY A 23 -25.68 -10.11 9.71
N PHE A 24 -26.85 -9.50 9.64
CA PHE A 24 -28.08 -10.05 10.19
C PHE A 24 -28.58 -11.27 9.39
N ILE A 25 -28.50 -11.25 8.06
CA ILE A 25 -28.92 -12.36 7.18
C ILE A 25 -27.91 -13.53 7.29
N LEU A 26 -26.60 -13.25 7.32
CA LEU A 26 -25.56 -14.29 7.50
C LEU A 26 -25.63 -14.88 8.92
N THR A 27 -25.90 -14.10 9.96
CA THR A 27 -26.07 -14.63 11.33
C THR A 27 -27.30 -15.54 11.44
N ILE A 28 -28.39 -15.24 10.73
CA ILE A 28 -29.60 -16.10 10.72
C ILE A 28 -29.37 -17.36 9.87
N LEU A 29 -28.65 -17.27 8.75
CA LEU A 29 -28.31 -18.43 7.89
C LEU A 29 -27.26 -19.35 8.51
N PHE A 30 -26.38 -18.81 9.38
CA PHE A 30 -25.35 -19.60 10.08
C PHE A 30 -25.85 -20.27 11.37
N LEU A 31 -26.94 -19.81 11.98
CA LEU A 31 -27.45 -20.40 13.23
C LEU A 31 -28.33 -21.64 13.04
N LEU A 32 -28.76 -21.99 11.84
CA LEU A 32 -29.70 -23.09 11.63
C LEU A 32 -29.09 -24.46 11.25
N PRO A 33 -27.90 -24.60 10.63
CA PRO A 33 -27.29 -25.93 10.40
C PRO A 33 -26.20 -26.35 11.39
N PHE A 34 -25.68 -25.47 12.23
CA PHE A 34 -24.55 -25.81 13.11
C PHE A 34 -24.90 -26.44 14.46
N ALA A 35 -26.21 -26.55 14.78
CA ALA A 35 -26.64 -27.18 16.05
C ALA A 35 -26.60 -28.72 16.05
N SER A 36 -26.23 -29.38 14.96
CA SER A 36 -26.31 -30.84 14.86
C SER A 36 -25.06 -31.55 14.36
N GLY A 37 -23.90 -30.93 14.31
CA GLY A 37 -22.70 -31.56 13.70
C GLY A 37 -21.34 -31.33 14.36
N TRP A 38 -21.25 -30.54 15.42
CA TRP A 38 -19.99 -30.41 16.15
C TRP A 38 -19.86 -31.51 17.20
N GLN A 39 -19.54 -32.73 16.76
CA GLN A 39 -18.91 -33.66 17.66
C GLN A 39 -17.51 -33.11 17.98
N THR A 40 -17.28 -32.90 19.26
CA THR A 40 -15.96 -32.62 19.84
C THR A 40 -14.92 -33.54 19.21
N LEU A 41 -14.05 -33.03 18.36
CA LEU A 41 -12.79 -33.67 18.05
C LEU A 41 -11.94 -33.63 19.31
N SER A 42 -12.15 -34.63 20.18
CA SER A 42 -11.18 -34.96 21.20
C SER A 42 -9.88 -35.27 20.50
N ALA A 43 -8.79 -34.69 21.00
CA ALA A 43 -7.44 -35.04 20.58
C ALA A 43 -7.21 -36.54 20.85
N GLN A 44 -7.49 -37.33 19.82
CA GLN A 44 -7.07 -38.69 19.76
C GLN A 44 -5.76 -38.68 18.98
N GLU A 45 -4.69 -39.11 19.60
CA GLU A 45 -3.44 -39.43 18.92
C GLU A 45 -3.77 -40.31 17.72
N SER A 46 -3.80 -39.74 16.53
CA SER A 46 -4.02 -40.47 15.31
C SER A 46 -2.70 -41.04 14.84
N THR A 47 -2.52 -42.29 15.15
CA THR A 47 -1.69 -43.18 14.34
C THR A 47 -2.27 -43.26 12.94
N ASP A 48 -1.47 -42.82 11.96
CA ASP A 48 -1.52 -43.17 10.55
C ASP A 48 -2.90 -43.12 9.85
N GLY A 49 -3.29 -41.91 9.37
CA GLY A 49 -4.55 -41.74 8.63
C GLY A 49 -4.89 -40.29 8.27
N GLY A 50 -3.91 -39.44 8.11
CA GLY A 50 -4.15 -38.06 7.60
C GLY A 50 -4.58 -38.16 6.13
N GLY A 51 -5.81 -37.70 5.81
CA GLY A 51 -6.33 -37.64 4.44
C GLY A 51 -5.35 -36.94 3.48
N ARG A 52 -5.43 -37.29 2.20
CA ARG A 52 -4.61 -36.65 1.16
C ARG A 52 -5.02 -35.22 0.97
N LEU A 53 -4.05 -34.28 1.14
CA LEU A 53 -4.26 -32.87 0.95
C LEU A 53 -3.62 -32.37 -0.35
N GLU A 54 -4.20 -31.32 -0.90
CA GLU A 54 -3.58 -30.44 -1.88
C GLU A 54 -3.61 -29.01 -1.34
N ALA A 55 -2.58 -28.23 -1.66
CA ALA A 55 -2.56 -26.80 -1.39
C ALA A 55 -2.15 -26.01 -2.62
N SER A 56 -2.63 -24.79 -2.75
CA SER A 56 -2.33 -23.92 -3.87
C SER A 56 -2.12 -22.48 -3.40
N LEU A 57 -1.15 -21.83 -4.05
CA LEU A 57 -1.03 -20.39 -3.99
C LEU A 57 -2.11 -19.78 -4.90
N VAL A 58 -3.01 -18.99 -4.33
CA VAL A 58 -4.09 -18.33 -5.07
C VAL A 58 -3.74 -16.86 -5.22
N THR A 59 -3.70 -16.39 -6.48
CA THR A 59 -3.41 -15.00 -6.82
C THR A 59 -4.62 -14.35 -7.46
N CYS A 60 -5.09 -13.24 -6.88
CA CYS A 60 -6.24 -12.49 -7.39
C CYS A 60 -5.78 -11.24 -8.11
N ALA A 61 -6.36 -10.98 -9.28
CA ALA A 61 -6.02 -9.82 -10.11
C ALA A 61 -6.23 -8.49 -9.36
N PRO A 62 -5.45 -7.45 -9.71
CA PRO A 62 -5.72 -6.08 -9.29
C PRO A 62 -7.18 -5.67 -9.57
N GLY A 63 -7.72 -4.82 -8.70
CA GLY A 63 -9.02 -4.18 -8.87
C GLY A 63 -8.88 -2.68 -9.12
N THR A 64 -10.00 -1.96 -9.06
CA THR A 64 -10.05 -0.51 -9.29
C THR A 64 -10.02 0.31 -8.00
N GLU A 65 -10.40 -0.29 -6.88
CA GLU A 65 -10.36 0.38 -5.58
C GLU A 65 -8.93 0.49 -5.05
N ALA A 66 -8.62 1.55 -4.32
CA ALA A 66 -7.26 1.86 -3.86
C ALA A 66 -6.57 0.70 -3.09
N TYR A 67 -7.32 -0.06 -2.31
CA TYR A 67 -6.83 -1.22 -1.55
C TYR A 67 -6.73 -2.51 -2.38
N GLU A 68 -7.27 -2.52 -3.61
CA GLU A 68 -7.27 -3.67 -4.52
C GLU A 68 -6.20 -3.57 -5.62
N LEU A 69 -5.58 -2.40 -5.78
CA LEU A 69 -4.69 -2.07 -6.90
C LEU A 69 -3.51 -3.02 -7.07
N TYR A 70 -3.09 -3.65 -5.99
CA TYR A 70 -1.92 -4.54 -5.99
C TYR A 70 -2.26 -6.02 -6.15
N GLY A 71 -3.55 -6.34 -6.29
CA GLY A 71 -4.01 -7.72 -6.25
C GLY A 71 -4.10 -8.28 -4.83
N HIS A 72 -4.19 -9.61 -4.73
CA HIS A 72 -4.28 -10.29 -3.44
C HIS A 72 -3.71 -11.70 -3.54
N THR A 73 -3.19 -12.21 -2.42
CA THR A 73 -2.75 -13.60 -2.30
C THR A 73 -3.51 -14.29 -1.19
N ALA A 74 -3.96 -15.51 -1.44
CA ALA A 74 -4.57 -16.40 -0.47
C ALA A 74 -3.98 -17.82 -0.57
N LEU A 75 -4.20 -18.64 0.46
CA LEU A 75 -3.79 -20.03 0.49
C LEU A 75 -5.03 -20.92 0.38
N ARG A 76 -5.13 -21.73 -0.67
CA ARG A 76 -6.16 -22.78 -0.79
C ARG A 76 -5.62 -24.07 -0.23
N ILE A 77 -6.43 -24.78 0.54
CA ILE A 77 -6.16 -26.16 1.01
C ILE A 77 -7.41 -26.98 0.76
N ARG A 78 -7.23 -28.14 0.11
CA ARG A 78 -8.30 -29.04 -0.25
C ARG A 78 -7.97 -30.47 0.22
N SER A 79 -8.96 -31.16 0.82
CA SER A 79 -8.91 -32.60 1.05
C SER A 79 -9.32 -33.34 -0.22
N LEU A 80 -8.59 -34.42 -0.56
CA LEU A 80 -8.91 -35.29 -1.69
C LEU A 80 -9.78 -36.47 -1.27
N ASP A 81 -9.93 -36.74 0.01
CA ASP A 81 -10.61 -37.88 0.57
C ASP A 81 -11.97 -37.51 1.18
N GLY A 82 -12.29 -36.21 1.31
CA GLY A 82 -13.53 -35.68 1.86
C GLY A 82 -14.37 -34.91 0.83
N GLU A 83 -15.67 -35.09 0.87
CA GLU A 83 -16.58 -34.20 0.12
C GLU A 83 -16.69 -32.85 0.77
N ASN A 84 -16.52 -31.74 -0.01
CA ASN A 84 -16.67 -30.34 0.40
C ASN A 84 -15.61 -29.77 1.36
N GLU A 85 -14.46 -30.36 1.49
CA GLU A 85 -13.34 -29.81 2.26
C GLU A 85 -12.36 -29.04 1.36
N ASP A 86 -12.82 -27.90 0.85
CA ASP A 86 -12.09 -27.03 -0.06
C ASP A 86 -12.19 -25.59 0.40
N PHE A 87 -11.13 -25.10 1.05
CA PHE A 87 -11.13 -23.84 1.76
C PHE A 87 -9.98 -22.92 1.35
N VAL A 88 -10.24 -21.62 1.43
CA VAL A 88 -9.25 -20.56 1.28
C VAL A 88 -8.99 -19.91 2.63
N PHE A 89 -7.73 -19.86 3.01
CA PHE A 89 -7.21 -19.10 4.14
C PHE A 89 -6.82 -17.72 3.64
N ASN A 90 -7.63 -16.73 4.01
CA ASN A 90 -7.58 -15.37 3.51
C ASN A 90 -6.95 -14.45 4.56
N TYR A 91 -5.64 -14.19 4.46
CA TYR A 91 -4.91 -13.24 5.31
C TYR A 91 -5.11 -11.80 4.82
N GLY A 92 -5.08 -10.85 5.74
CA GLY A 92 -5.24 -9.44 5.37
C GLY A 92 -6.68 -8.93 5.49
N VAL A 93 -7.50 -9.59 6.28
CA VAL A 93 -8.87 -9.15 6.56
C VAL A 93 -8.86 -8.02 7.57
N PHE A 94 -9.58 -6.96 7.28
CA PHE A 94 -9.70 -5.78 8.12
C PHE A 94 -11.10 -5.17 8.04
N SER A 95 -11.43 -4.27 8.95
CA SER A 95 -12.72 -3.59 8.97
C SER A 95 -12.56 -2.07 9.00
N PHE A 96 -13.17 -1.38 8.05
CA PHE A 96 -13.30 0.09 8.08
C PHE A 96 -14.20 0.60 9.20
N ALA A 97 -14.96 -0.30 9.86
CA ALA A 97 -15.89 0.06 10.93
C ALA A 97 -15.19 0.20 12.31
N GLU A 98 -13.91 -0.15 12.39
CA GLU A 98 -13.13 0.03 13.63
C GLU A 98 -13.02 1.52 14.01
N ASP A 99 -13.01 1.77 15.31
CA ASP A 99 -12.87 3.12 15.84
C ASP A 99 -11.53 3.74 15.42
N ASN A 100 -11.62 4.99 14.95
CA ASN A 100 -10.45 5.75 14.51
C ASN A 100 -9.62 5.07 13.39
N PHE A 101 -10.23 4.20 12.58
CA PHE A 101 -9.53 3.44 11.54
C PHE A 101 -8.60 4.30 10.67
N ILE A 102 -9.09 5.45 10.15
CA ILE A 102 -8.28 6.34 9.28
C ILE A 102 -7.04 6.87 10.01
N TRP A 103 -7.16 7.20 11.29
CA TRP A 103 -6.03 7.68 12.10
C TRP A 103 -5.02 6.56 12.37
N ARG A 104 -5.51 5.41 12.80
CA ARG A 104 -4.67 4.21 13.01
C ARG A 104 -3.99 3.78 11.72
N TRP A 105 -4.72 3.80 10.60
CA TRP A 105 -4.14 3.50 9.28
C TRP A 105 -3.05 4.50 8.91
N THR A 106 -3.25 5.81 9.14
CA THR A 106 -2.22 6.82 8.89
C THR A 106 -0.96 6.58 9.71
N LEU A 107 -1.11 6.10 10.93
CA LEU A 107 0.04 5.78 11.80
C LEU A 107 0.65 4.38 11.54
N GLY A 108 0.08 3.59 10.65
CA GLY A 108 0.51 2.20 10.42
C GLY A 108 0.12 1.26 11.57
N GLU A 109 -0.93 1.59 12.32
CA GLU A 109 -1.37 0.89 13.52
C GLU A 109 -2.64 0.06 13.30
N THR A 110 -2.98 -0.26 12.06
CA THR A 110 -4.13 -1.13 11.77
C THR A 110 -3.78 -2.58 11.97
N ASP A 111 -4.70 -3.29 12.60
CA ASP A 111 -4.59 -4.71 12.85
C ASP A 111 -5.45 -5.49 11.84
N TYR A 112 -4.89 -6.56 11.33
CA TYR A 112 -5.50 -7.41 10.33
C TYR A 112 -5.60 -8.83 10.87
N SER A 113 -6.54 -9.60 10.31
CA SER A 113 -6.80 -10.96 10.73
C SER A 113 -6.72 -11.94 9.54
N VAL A 114 -7.05 -13.18 9.82
CA VAL A 114 -7.27 -14.23 8.82
C VAL A 114 -8.70 -14.75 8.95
N GLU A 115 -9.32 -15.07 7.82
CA GLU A 115 -10.56 -15.82 7.78
C GLU A 115 -10.48 -17.01 6.83
N VAL A 116 -11.34 -17.98 7.04
CA VAL A 116 -11.46 -19.16 6.20
C VAL A 116 -12.80 -19.14 5.47
N LEU A 117 -12.78 -19.38 4.17
CA LEU A 117 -13.96 -19.36 3.29
C LEU A 117 -13.96 -20.57 2.37
N PRO A 118 -15.13 -21.12 1.99
CA PRO A 118 -15.22 -22.06 0.89
C PRO A 118 -14.63 -21.47 -0.40
N TYR A 119 -13.85 -22.24 -1.15
CA TYR A 119 -13.14 -21.75 -2.33
C TYR A 119 -14.09 -21.25 -3.43
N ASP A 120 -15.22 -21.93 -3.64
CA ASP A 120 -16.22 -21.50 -4.62
C ASP A 120 -16.85 -20.14 -4.28
N ILE A 121 -17.07 -19.85 -2.99
CA ILE A 121 -17.58 -18.55 -2.51
C ILE A 121 -16.51 -17.46 -2.73
N PHE A 122 -15.26 -17.79 -2.42
CA PHE A 122 -14.14 -16.88 -2.65
C PHE A 122 -14.02 -16.52 -4.14
N CYS A 123 -14.02 -17.48 -5.03
CA CYS A 123 -13.92 -17.26 -6.47
C CYS A 123 -15.09 -16.41 -7.00
N ARG A 124 -16.32 -16.74 -6.62
CA ARG A 124 -17.51 -15.97 -7.02
C ARG A 124 -17.42 -14.50 -6.60
N TRP A 125 -16.89 -14.23 -5.41
CA TRP A 125 -16.74 -12.86 -4.92
C TRP A 125 -15.78 -12.01 -5.80
N TYR A 126 -14.72 -12.62 -6.34
CA TYR A 126 -13.82 -11.98 -7.30
C TYR A 126 -14.42 -11.89 -8.70
N GLU A 127 -15.08 -12.94 -9.17
CA GLU A 127 -15.76 -12.99 -10.47
C GLU A 127 -16.84 -11.89 -10.60
N GLU A 128 -17.69 -11.73 -9.59
CA GLU A 128 -18.71 -10.68 -9.53
C GLU A 128 -18.10 -9.26 -9.64
N ARG A 129 -16.83 -9.10 -9.34
CA ARG A 129 -16.05 -7.85 -9.46
C ARG A 129 -15.20 -7.78 -10.73
N GLY A 130 -15.35 -8.74 -11.63
CA GLY A 130 -14.57 -8.81 -12.86
C GLY A 130 -13.06 -9.05 -12.64
N ARG A 131 -12.67 -9.61 -11.49
CA ARG A 131 -11.28 -9.89 -11.13
C ARG A 131 -10.97 -11.38 -11.31
N ALA A 132 -9.93 -11.69 -12.07
CA ALA A 132 -9.48 -13.06 -12.27
C ALA A 132 -8.85 -13.63 -10.98
N VAL A 133 -9.01 -14.92 -10.79
CA VAL A 133 -8.36 -15.73 -9.76
C VAL A 133 -7.50 -16.77 -10.48
N ASN A 134 -6.21 -16.78 -10.18
CA ASN A 134 -5.24 -17.74 -10.72
C ASN A 134 -4.77 -18.65 -9.60
N GLU A 135 -4.67 -19.94 -9.88
CA GLU A 135 -4.29 -20.96 -8.93
C GLU A 135 -2.98 -21.63 -9.36
N GLN A 136 -2.03 -21.72 -8.44
CA GLN A 136 -0.77 -22.42 -8.63
C GLN A 136 -0.62 -23.53 -7.58
N PRO A 137 -0.86 -24.81 -7.95
CA PRO A 137 -0.72 -25.93 -7.02
C PRO A 137 0.72 -26.03 -6.49
N LEU A 138 0.85 -26.17 -5.17
CA LEU A 138 2.13 -26.33 -4.48
C LEU A 138 2.59 -27.79 -4.53
N ASN A 139 3.80 -28.01 -5.00
CA ASN A 139 4.41 -29.35 -5.07
C ASN A 139 5.13 -29.68 -3.75
N LEU A 140 4.35 -29.92 -2.69
CA LEU A 140 4.81 -30.25 -1.36
C LEU A 140 4.50 -31.71 -1.01
N HIS A 141 5.29 -32.32 -0.12
CA HIS A 141 5.03 -33.65 0.39
C HIS A 141 3.81 -33.65 1.33
N GLN A 142 3.15 -34.81 1.51
CA GLN A 142 1.91 -34.88 2.31
C GLN A 142 2.11 -34.43 3.77
N ASP A 143 3.24 -34.76 4.36
CA ASP A 143 3.59 -34.33 5.72
C ASP A 143 3.84 -32.79 5.82
N GLU A 144 4.34 -32.17 4.75
CA GLU A 144 4.47 -30.72 4.62
C GLU A 144 3.10 -30.05 4.46
N LEU A 145 2.22 -30.64 3.64
CA LEU A 145 0.84 -30.17 3.46
C LEU A 145 0.04 -30.26 4.78
N GLN A 146 0.23 -31.32 5.56
CA GLN A 146 -0.40 -31.45 6.88
C GLN A 146 0.10 -30.38 7.87
N ARG A 147 1.42 -30.12 7.89
CA ARG A 147 1.98 -29.03 8.69
C ARG A 147 1.46 -27.65 8.26
N LEU A 148 1.36 -27.43 6.95
CA LEU A 148 0.81 -26.19 6.37
C LEU A 148 -0.64 -25.97 6.79
N ALA A 149 -1.47 -27.00 6.65
CA ALA A 149 -2.88 -26.96 7.05
C ALA A 149 -3.04 -26.73 8.57
N ALA A 150 -2.24 -27.40 9.38
CA ALA A 150 -2.26 -27.24 10.83
C ALA A 150 -1.85 -25.83 11.26
N ALA A 151 -0.82 -25.25 10.63
CA ALA A 151 -0.37 -23.87 10.89
C ALA A 151 -1.45 -22.85 10.53
N ALA A 152 -2.00 -22.93 9.31
CA ALA A 152 -3.05 -22.02 8.86
C ALA A 152 -4.31 -22.13 9.74
N MET A 153 -4.70 -23.34 10.12
CA MET A 153 -5.86 -23.57 11.01
C MET A 153 -5.59 -23.05 12.44
N THR A 154 -4.33 -23.07 12.89
CA THR A 154 -3.96 -22.50 14.21
C THR A 154 -4.18 -21.00 14.21
N ASP A 155 -3.78 -20.28 13.17
CA ASP A 155 -4.01 -18.83 13.03
C ASP A 155 -5.51 -18.50 13.01
N VAL A 156 -6.30 -19.28 12.26
CA VAL A 156 -7.77 -19.10 12.20
C VAL A 156 -8.42 -19.33 13.57
N LYS A 157 -8.04 -20.39 14.27
CA LYS A 157 -8.53 -20.64 15.64
C LYS A 157 -8.16 -19.51 16.59
N ALA A 158 -6.91 -19.06 16.56
CA ALA A 158 -6.45 -17.93 17.36
C ALA A 158 -7.25 -16.65 17.06
N ALA A 159 -7.54 -16.39 15.78
CA ALA A 159 -8.36 -15.24 15.39
C ALA A 159 -9.79 -15.33 15.91
N HIS A 160 -10.45 -16.49 15.79
CA HIS A 160 -11.83 -16.69 16.23
C HIS A 160 -11.99 -16.77 17.74
N GLU A 161 -11.12 -17.49 18.42
CA GLU A 161 -11.27 -17.79 19.85
C GLU A 161 -10.69 -16.68 20.73
N ASN A 162 -9.57 -16.08 20.30
CA ASN A 162 -8.80 -15.13 21.10
C ASN A 162 -8.75 -13.73 20.50
N GLY A 163 -9.42 -13.48 19.37
CA GLY A 163 -9.35 -12.18 18.67
C GLY A 163 -7.93 -11.85 18.17
N TRP A 164 -7.15 -12.89 17.83
CA TRP A 164 -5.78 -12.69 17.35
C TRP A 164 -5.77 -11.89 16.07
N THR A 165 -4.89 -10.89 16.03
CA THR A 165 -4.63 -10.04 14.88
C THR A 165 -3.12 -9.85 14.72
N TYR A 166 -2.72 -9.35 13.57
CA TYR A 166 -1.34 -8.97 13.33
C TYR A 166 -1.26 -7.54 12.78
N ARG A 167 -0.16 -6.86 13.09
CA ARG A 167 0.12 -5.52 12.58
C ARG A 167 0.49 -5.61 11.11
N TYR A 168 -0.41 -5.11 10.26
CA TYR A 168 -0.17 -5.15 8.82
C TYR A 168 0.97 -4.22 8.42
N ASN A 169 1.92 -4.75 7.67
CA ASN A 169 2.97 -3.98 7.05
C ASN A 169 2.96 -4.24 5.55
N PHE A 170 2.75 -3.18 4.78
CA PHE A 170 2.52 -3.30 3.34
C PHE A 170 3.62 -4.05 2.59
N PHE A 171 4.90 -3.85 2.96
CA PHE A 171 6.02 -4.52 2.30
C PHE A 171 6.51 -5.79 3.01
N TYR A 172 6.33 -5.90 4.32
CA TYR A 172 7.04 -6.90 5.10
C TYR A 172 6.15 -7.89 5.85
N ASP A 173 4.86 -7.57 6.06
CA ASP A 173 3.90 -8.44 6.74
C ASP A 173 2.48 -8.22 6.20
N ASN A 174 2.23 -8.75 4.99
CA ASN A 174 0.97 -8.61 4.27
C ASN A 174 0.36 -9.97 3.89
N CYS A 175 -0.74 -9.97 3.13
CA CYS A 175 -1.40 -11.19 2.68
C CYS A 175 -0.47 -12.15 1.92
N THR A 176 0.45 -11.63 1.12
CA THR A 176 1.38 -12.44 0.33
C THR A 176 2.50 -12.99 1.18
N THR A 177 3.18 -12.12 1.94
CA THR A 177 4.32 -12.54 2.77
C THR A 177 3.89 -13.57 3.82
N ARG A 178 2.69 -13.43 4.41
CA ARG A 178 2.12 -14.39 5.35
C ARG A 178 1.96 -15.79 4.75
N VAL A 179 1.39 -15.87 3.54
CA VAL A 179 1.24 -17.14 2.83
C VAL A 179 2.60 -17.75 2.49
N ILE A 180 3.55 -16.94 2.02
CA ILE A 180 4.91 -17.39 1.72
C ILE A 180 5.60 -17.91 3.00
N ASP A 181 5.47 -17.20 4.12
CA ASP A 181 6.06 -17.62 5.41
C ASP A 181 5.51 -18.97 5.89
N LEU A 182 4.21 -19.19 5.71
CA LEU A 182 3.59 -20.48 6.03
C LEU A 182 4.14 -21.61 5.14
N VAL A 183 4.28 -21.35 3.84
CA VAL A 183 4.82 -22.33 2.88
C VAL A 183 6.31 -22.63 3.19
N GLU A 184 7.12 -21.61 3.51
CA GLU A 184 8.51 -21.82 3.92
C GLU A 184 8.59 -22.57 5.27
N GLY A 185 7.70 -22.22 6.21
CA GLY A 185 7.68 -22.81 7.56
C GLY A 185 7.20 -24.26 7.62
N CYS A 186 6.42 -24.72 6.63
CA CYS A 186 5.93 -26.10 6.61
C CYS A 186 6.92 -27.13 6.03
N LEU A 187 8.02 -26.67 5.41
CA LEU A 187 8.98 -27.56 4.78
C LEU A 187 9.64 -28.54 5.75
N ALA A 188 10.05 -29.68 5.25
CA ALA A 188 10.82 -30.66 6.03
C ALA A 188 12.13 -30.02 6.55
N PRO A 189 12.59 -30.41 7.76
CA PRO A 189 13.81 -29.87 8.33
C PRO A 189 15.02 -29.96 7.39
N GLY A 190 15.72 -28.84 7.20
CA GLY A 190 16.85 -28.74 6.27
C GLY A 190 16.46 -28.48 4.82
N SER A 191 15.19 -28.50 4.47
CA SER A 191 14.68 -28.04 3.18
C SER A 191 14.54 -26.53 3.15
N ARG A 192 14.64 -25.93 1.96
CA ARG A 192 14.43 -24.49 1.76
C ARG A 192 13.93 -24.18 0.38
N ILE A 193 13.27 -23.05 0.21
CA ILE A 193 12.94 -22.54 -1.12
C ILE A 193 14.14 -21.79 -1.70
N GLU A 194 14.55 -22.20 -2.88
CA GLU A 194 15.51 -21.48 -3.71
C GLU A 194 14.73 -20.61 -4.70
N TRP A 195 14.61 -19.32 -4.34
CA TRP A 195 13.97 -18.32 -5.18
C TRP A 195 14.86 -18.00 -6.40
N PRO A 196 14.28 -17.63 -7.56
CA PRO A 196 15.07 -17.19 -8.71
C PRO A 196 15.78 -15.87 -8.42
N GLN A 197 16.62 -15.43 -9.35
CA GLN A 197 17.26 -14.11 -9.23
C GLN A 197 16.18 -13.02 -9.22
N ALA A 198 16.31 -12.09 -8.28
CA ALA A 198 15.44 -10.91 -8.19
C ALA A 198 15.58 -10.03 -9.44
N GLU A 199 14.48 -9.47 -9.92
CA GLU A 199 14.52 -8.44 -10.95
C GLU A 199 15.20 -7.18 -10.42
N LYS A 200 15.91 -6.48 -11.32
CA LYS A 200 16.60 -5.23 -10.97
C LYS A 200 15.59 -4.08 -10.92
N GLN A 201 14.83 -4.01 -9.85
CA GLN A 201 13.82 -2.98 -9.63
C GLN A 201 13.79 -2.54 -8.17
N THR A 202 13.23 -1.37 -7.92
CA THR A 202 12.98 -0.83 -6.60
C THR A 202 11.54 -1.13 -6.17
N LEU A 203 11.25 -1.04 -4.86
CA LEU A 203 9.87 -1.20 -4.38
C LEU A 203 8.95 -0.11 -4.96
N ARG A 204 9.45 1.12 -5.16
CA ARG A 204 8.68 2.20 -5.79
C ARG A 204 8.32 1.87 -7.25
N GLU A 205 9.25 1.36 -8.04
CA GLU A 205 8.96 0.93 -9.41
C GLU A 205 7.91 -0.18 -9.44
N MET A 206 7.96 -1.12 -8.48
CA MET A 206 6.92 -2.14 -8.33
C MET A 206 5.55 -1.53 -8.00
N LEU A 207 5.47 -0.52 -7.13
CA LEU A 207 4.22 0.19 -6.85
C LEU A 207 3.68 0.89 -8.10
N HIS A 208 4.54 1.57 -8.83
CA HIS A 208 4.18 2.32 -10.03
C HIS A 208 3.60 1.44 -11.13
N GLN A 209 4.02 0.18 -11.25
CA GLN A 209 3.47 -0.76 -12.25
C GLN A 209 1.95 -0.91 -12.10
N PHE A 210 1.43 -0.85 -10.88
CA PHE A 210 0.01 -1.07 -10.60
C PHE A 210 -0.78 0.22 -10.46
N VAL A 211 -0.21 1.25 -9.84
CA VAL A 211 -0.95 2.46 -9.46
C VAL A 211 -0.91 3.52 -10.53
N THR A 212 0.26 3.80 -11.10
CA THR A 212 0.45 4.94 -12.02
C THR A 212 -0.43 4.85 -13.29
N PRO A 213 -0.61 3.67 -13.92
CA PRO A 213 -1.45 3.57 -15.10
C PRO A 213 -2.94 3.84 -14.82
N VAL A 214 -3.43 3.44 -13.64
CA VAL A 214 -4.86 3.53 -13.28
C VAL A 214 -5.17 4.83 -12.52
N HIS A 215 -4.34 5.17 -11.55
CA HIS A 215 -4.54 6.30 -10.64
C HIS A 215 -3.28 7.16 -10.50
N PRO A 216 -2.90 7.93 -11.53
CA PRO A 216 -1.67 8.72 -11.53
C PRO A 216 -1.61 9.74 -10.39
N TRP A 217 -2.75 10.26 -9.93
CA TRP A 217 -2.82 11.16 -8.76
C TRP A 217 -2.59 10.44 -7.42
N LEU A 218 -2.99 9.19 -7.32
CA LEU A 218 -2.68 8.38 -6.13
C LEU A 218 -1.19 8.02 -6.10
N SER A 219 -0.62 7.67 -7.27
CA SER A 219 0.83 7.44 -7.42
C SER A 219 1.63 8.67 -6.99
N GLU A 220 1.23 9.86 -7.43
CA GLU A 220 1.83 11.14 -7.03
C GLU A 220 1.77 11.37 -5.51
N GLY A 221 0.61 11.05 -4.90
CA GLY A 221 0.44 11.10 -3.44
C GLY A 221 1.33 10.11 -2.70
N GLN A 222 1.46 8.90 -3.20
CA GLN A 222 2.38 7.90 -2.62
C GLN A 222 3.83 8.37 -2.71
N ASP A 223 4.25 8.90 -3.85
CA ASP A 223 5.60 9.42 -4.04
C ASP A 223 5.93 10.60 -3.12
N LEU A 224 4.92 11.39 -2.77
CA LEU A 224 5.07 12.47 -1.80
C LEU A 224 5.30 11.95 -0.36
N LEU A 225 4.69 10.82 -0.01
CA LEU A 225 4.64 10.33 1.37
C LEU A 225 5.73 9.30 1.68
N ILE A 226 6.19 8.52 0.69
CA ILE A 226 7.17 7.44 0.86
C ILE A 226 8.57 7.96 0.51
N GLY A 227 9.55 7.67 1.37
CA GLY A 227 10.92 8.18 1.25
C GLY A 227 11.90 7.28 0.51
N LEU A 228 13.17 7.55 0.73
CA LEU A 228 14.32 6.97 0.01
C LEU A 228 14.43 5.44 0.13
N GLU A 229 13.92 4.82 1.19
CA GLU A 229 14.12 3.39 1.44
C GLU A 229 13.58 2.53 0.30
N VAL A 230 12.43 2.90 -0.27
CA VAL A 230 11.81 2.18 -1.38
C VAL A 230 12.45 2.45 -2.75
N ASP A 231 13.39 3.38 -2.84
CA ASP A 231 14.14 3.71 -4.06
C ASP A 231 15.45 2.92 -4.19
N LYS A 232 15.78 2.11 -3.17
CA LYS A 232 16.93 1.20 -3.23
C LYS A 232 16.57 -0.06 -4.02
N PRO A 233 17.57 -0.71 -4.68
CA PRO A 233 17.36 -2.00 -5.29
C PRO A 233 16.75 -2.99 -4.30
N ALA A 234 15.58 -3.55 -4.63
CA ALA A 234 14.85 -4.42 -3.75
C ALA A 234 15.42 -5.85 -3.79
N PRO A 235 15.84 -6.43 -2.64
CA PRO A 235 16.26 -7.83 -2.59
C PRO A 235 15.06 -8.76 -2.85
N MET A 236 15.34 -10.03 -3.22
CA MET A 236 14.33 -11.02 -3.58
C MET A 236 13.18 -11.08 -2.56
N ARG A 237 13.51 -11.21 -1.28
CA ARG A 237 12.50 -11.32 -0.21
C ARG A 237 11.56 -10.11 -0.16
N SER A 238 12.09 -8.90 -0.35
CA SER A 238 11.28 -7.69 -0.34
C SER A 238 10.36 -7.59 -1.57
N GLN A 239 10.71 -8.20 -2.71
CA GLN A 239 9.86 -8.21 -3.90
C GLN A 239 8.66 -9.16 -3.77
N LEU A 240 8.72 -10.13 -2.85
CA LEU A 240 7.62 -11.07 -2.58
C LEU A 240 6.39 -10.44 -1.89
N PHE A 241 6.44 -9.13 -1.55
CA PHE A 241 5.27 -8.46 -1.01
C PHE A 241 4.12 -8.35 -2.02
N SER A 242 4.45 -8.29 -3.31
CA SER A 242 3.48 -8.14 -4.39
C SER A 242 2.88 -9.49 -4.78
N PRO A 243 1.54 -9.67 -4.75
CA PRO A 243 0.89 -10.91 -5.15
C PRO A 243 1.29 -11.39 -6.55
N ILE A 244 1.32 -10.48 -7.51
CA ILE A 244 1.65 -10.79 -8.90
C ILE A 244 3.12 -11.22 -9.03
N TRP A 245 4.04 -10.47 -8.44
CA TRP A 245 5.47 -10.82 -8.48
C TRP A 245 5.77 -12.11 -7.70
N ALA A 246 5.10 -12.34 -6.57
CA ALA A 246 5.22 -13.59 -5.82
C ALA A 246 4.78 -14.79 -6.65
N SER A 247 3.68 -14.69 -7.40
CA SER A 247 3.21 -15.71 -8.34
C SER A 247 4.26 -16.00 -9.44
N HIS A 248 4.85 -14.94 -10.04
CA HIS A 248 5.91 -15.08 -11.04
C HIS A 248 7.17 -15.77 -10.50
N TYR A 249 7.57 -15.42 -9.28
CA TYR A 249 8.75 -16.02 -8.65
C TYR A 249 8.47 -17.45 -8.20
N ALA A 250 7.29 -17.73 -7.65
CA ALA A 250 6.89 -19.08 -7.26
C ALA A 250 6.91 -20.07 -8.44
N ALA A 251 6.47 -19.63 -9.63
CA ALA A 251 6.51 -20.44 -10.85
C ALA A 251 7.93 -20.88 -11.26
N LYS A 252 8.97 -20.19 -10.81
CA LYS A 252 10.38 -20.47 -11.11
C LYS A 252 11.16 -21.01 -9.91
N ALA A 253 10.57 -20.94 -8.72
CA ALA A 253 11.20 -21.36 -7.47
C ALA A 253 11.33 -22.88 -7.38
N LYS A 254 12.28 -23.33 -6.59
CA LYS A 254 12.54 -24.76 -6.35
C LYS A 254 12.64 -25.02 -4.84
N VAL A 255 12.11 -26.15 -4.42
CA VAL A 255 12.37 -26.70 -3.09
C VAL A 255 13.67 -27.50 -3.16
N VAL A 256 14.66 -27.09 -2.39
CA VAL A 256 15.93 -27.80 -2.23
C VAL A 256 15.83 -28.65 -0.98
N ARG A 257 15.99 -29.96 -1.14
CA ARG A 257 15.92 -30.95 -0.08
C ARG A 257 17.28 -31.18 0.60
N PRO A 258 17.34 -31.76 1.80
CA PRO A 258 18.61 -32.05 2.50
C PRO A 258 19.57 -32.94 1.72
N ASP A 259 19.07 -33.82 0.87
CA ASP A 259 19.86 -34.70 -0.01
C ASP A 259 20.42 -33.98 -1.24
N GLY A 260 20.10 -32.67 -1.40
CA GLY A 260 20.49 -31.86 -2.55
C GLY A 260 19.56 -31.95 -3.75
N SER A 261 18.52 -32.75 -3.71
CA SER A 261 17.49 -32.81 -4.76
C SER A 261 16.74 -31.47 -4.88
N ARG A 262 16.27 -31.15 -6.07
CA ARG A 262 15.58 -29.89 -6.41
C ARG A 262 14.29 -30.18 -7.13
N GLU A 263 13.19 -29.82 -6.51
CA GLU A 263 11.85 -29.98 -7.06
C GLU A 263 11.26 -28.60 -7.36
N VAL A 264 10.42 -28.47 -8.39
CA VAL A 264 9.69 -27.22 -8.63
C VAL A 264 8.74 -26.95 -7.46
N LEU A 265 8.67 -25.70 -7.00
CA LEU A 265 7.75 -25.31 -5.90
C LEU A 265 6.30 -25.40 -6.33
N VAL A 266 6.01 -24.99 -7.57
CA VAL A 266 4.66 -24.94 -8.14
C VAL A 266 4.56 -25.99 -9.23
N GLY A 267 3.57 -26.87 -9.10
CA GLY A 267 3.15 -27.85 -10.12
C GLY A 267 2.07 -27.24 -11.02
N GLY A 268 1.95 -27.75 -12.24
CA GLY A 268 0.88 -27.36 -13.15
C GLY A 268 1.33 -26.51 -14.34
N LYS A 269 0.38 -26.27 -15.26
CA LYS A 269 0.63 -25.56 -16.52
C LYS A 269 0.10 -24.11 -16.52
N GLU A 270 -0.51 -23.67 -15.44
CA GLU A 270 -1.06 -22.33 -15.40
C GLU A 270 0.06 -21.28 -15.34
N ALA A 271 0.04 -20.38 -16.31
CA ALA A 271 0.97 -19.26 -16.33
C ALA A 271 0.68 -18.34 -15.14
N PRO A 272 1.71 -17.73 -14.53
CA PRO A 272 1.51 -16.72 -13.52
C PRO A 272 0.69 -15.55 -14.09
N MET A 273 -0.08 -14.90 -13.23
CA MET A 273 -0.94 -13.78 -13.63
C MET A 273 -0.11 -12.59 -14.07
N GLU A 274 -0.37 -12.08 -15.26
CA GLU A 274 0.25 -10.84 -15.74
C GLU A 274 -0.46 -9.61 -15.14
N PRO A 275 0.26 -8.54 -14.86
CA PRO A 275 -0.34 -7.30 -14.41
C PRO A 275 -1.11 -6.63 -15.56
N ALA A 276 -2.37 -7.03 -15.75
CA ALA A 276 -3.26 -6.36 -16.70
C ALA A 276 -3.76 -5.07 -16.05
N VAL A 277 -3.25 -3.95 -16.52
CA VAL A 277 -3.62 -2.63 -15.98
C VAL A 277 -4.25 -1.80 -17.09
N ALA A 278 -5.52 -1.41 -16.90
CA ALA A 278 -6.18 -0.46 -17.78
C ALA A 278 -5.53 0.93 -17.65
N GLU A 279 -5.13 1.52 -18.77
CA GLU A 279 -4.57 2.88 -18.74
C GLU A 279 -5.65 3.93 -18.47
N ASN A 280 -5.37 4.84 -17.56
CA ASN A 280 -6.19 6.02 -17.33
C ASN A 280 -5.85 7.10 -18.38
N ILE A 281 -6.84 7.43 -19.20
CA ILE A 281 -6.74 8.49 -20.25
C ILE A 281 -6.90 9.90 -19.63
N GLY A 282 -7.12 10.02 -18.32
CA GLY A 282 -7.39 11.26 -17.64
C GLY A 282 -6.22 12.24 -17.56
N VAL A 283 -6.47 13.39 -16.94
CA VAL A 283 -5.48 14.46 -16.74
C VAL A 283 -4.39 13.98 -15.80
N LYS A 284 -3.15 13.94 -16.28
CA LYS A 284 -1.97 13.51 -15.51
C LYS A 284 -1.44 14.65 -14.63
N PRO A 285 -0.86 14.35 -13.45
CA PRO A 285 -0.33 15.34 -12.50
C PRO A 285 0.60 16.37 -13.15
N TRP A 286 1.57 15.93 -13.95
CA TRP A 286 2.52 16.81 -14.62
C TRP A 286 1.85 17.86 -15.51
N MET A 287 0.72 17.57 -16.15
CA MET A 287 -0.02 18.52 -17.00
C MET A 287 -0.55 19.68 -16.15
N VAL A 288 -1.14 19.35 -15.00
CA VAL A 288 -1.70 20.35 -14.07
C VAL A 288 -0.57 21.19 -13.47
N TYR A 289 0.50 20.58 -13.01
CA TYR A 289 1.62 21.32 -12.44
C TYR A 289 2.33 22.19 -13.47
N THR A 290 2.48 21.72 -14.71
CA THR A 290 3.02 22.55 -15.80
C THR A 290 2.12 23.78 -16.06
N LEU A 291 0.80 23.59 -16.12
CA LEU A 291 -0.14 24.70 -16.27
C LEU A 291 -0.04 25.68 -15.11
N VAL A 292 -0.02 25.20 -13.86
CA VAL A 292 0.13 26.04 -12.68
C VAL A 292 1.45 26.82 -12.72
N LEU A 293 2.55 26.19 -13.11
CA LEU A 293 3.85 26.85 -13.28
C LEU A 293 3.79 27.96 -14.33
N LEU A 294 3.20 27.70 -15.48
CA LEU A 294 3.04 28.72 -16.53
C LEU A 294 2.18 29.89 -16.07
N LEU A 295 1.09 29.63 -15.34
CA LEU A 295 0.24 30.66 -14.75
C LEU A 295 0.98 31.48 -13.68
N CYS A 296 1.75 30.83 -12.81
CA CYS A 296 2.59 31.51 -11.83
C CYS A 296 3.66 32.38 -12.47
N LEU A 297 4.31 31.86 -13.53
CA LEU A 297 5.30 32.62 -14.30
C LEU A 297 4.67 33.83 -14.99
N GLY A 298 3.58 33.61 -15.72
CA GLY A 298 2.87 34.72 -16.41
C GLY A 298 2.39 35.79 -15.44
N TRP A 299 1.86 35.38 -14.29
CA TRP A 299 1.45 36.28 -13.24
C TRP A 299 2.63 37.06 -12.64
N THR A 300 3.77 36.40 -12.39
CA THR A 300 4.98 37.03 -11.85
C THR A 300 5.50 38.09 -12.83
N ILE A 301 5.58 37.79 -14.12
CA ILE A 301 5.97 38.73 -15.17
C ILE A 301 5.01 39.93 -15.21
N TYR A 302 3.69 39.68 -15.19
CA TYR A 302 2.67 40.72 -15.17
C TYR A 302 2.77 41.61 -13.94
N ALA A 303 2.90 41.02 -12.74
CA ALA A 303 3.01 41.75 -11.48
C ALA A 303 4.25 42.63 -11.43
N ARG A 304 5.40 42.17 -11.95
CA ARG A 304 6.64 42.95 -12.09
C ARG A 304 6.45 44.13 -13.02
N ARG A 305 5.92 43.90 -14.24
CA ARG A 305 5.69 44.97 -15.23
C ARG A 305 4.72 46.05 -14.74
N LYS A 306 3.84 45.75 -13.82
CA LYS A 306 2.82 46.65 -13.26
C LYS A 306 3.18 47.17 -11.86
N HIS A 307 4.41 46.95 -11.35
CA HIS A 307 4.85 47.32 -10.01
C HIS A 307 3.86 46.91 -8.90
N ARG A 308 3.29 45.72 -9.02
CA ARG A 308 2.30 45.20 -8.07
C ARG A 308 2.90 44.15 -7.14
N GLU A 309 4.00 44.49 -6.48
CA GLU A 309 4.76 43.60 -5.58
C GLU A 309 3.90 42.98 -4.48
N ALA A 310 2.94 43.73 -3.94
CA ALA A 310 1.98 43.25 -2.97
C ALA A 310 1.25 41.98 -3.37
N ARG A 311 1.01 41.74 -4.67
CA ARG A 311 0.33 40.55 -5.18
C ARG A 311 1.24 39.35 -5.23
N MET A 312 2.55 39.54 -5.38
CA MET A 312 3.52 38.43 -5.35
C MET A 312 3.60 37.82 -3.95
N TRP A 313 3.55 38.63 -2.90
CA TRP A 313 3.50 38.13 -1.53
C TRP A 313 2.28 37.25 -1.23
N ARG A 314 1.14 37.58 -1.81
CA ARG A 314 -0.08 36.75 -1.65
C ARG A 314 0.09 35.39 -2.27
N ILE A 315 0.71 35.30 -3.45
CA ILE A 315 0.99 34.02 -4.11
C ILE A 315 1.99 33.23 -3.27
N ALA A 316 3.09 33.85 -2.82
CA ALA A 316 4.07 33.19 -1.97
C ALA A 316 3.41 32.65 -0.68
N ALA A 317 2.59 33.45 -0.01
CA ALA A 317 1.86 33.01 1.17
C ALA A 317 0.91 31.85 0.87
N ALA A 318 0.19 31.88 -0.26
CA ALA A 318 -0.70 30.79 -0.66
C ALA A 318 0.07 29.49 -0.92
N VAL A 319 1.21 29.56 -1.62
CA VAL A 319 2.08 28.39 -1.85
C VAL A 319 2.56 27.81 -0.52
N HIS A 320 3.01 28.66 0.42
CA HIS A 320 3.50 28.21 1.71
C HIS A 320 2.40 27.66 2.63
N ILE A 321 1.15 28.14 2.50
CA ILE A 321 0.02 27.55 3.19
C ILE A 321 -0.20 26.11 2.69
N VAL A 322 -0.23 25.91 1.37
CA VAL A 322 -0.38 24.57 0.79
C VAL A 322 0.78 23.66 1.19
N GLN A 323 2.03 24.15 1.06
CA GLN A 323 3.22 23.43 1.49
C GLN A 323 3.16 23.01 2.96
N GLY A 324 2.76 23.91 3.84
CA GLY A 324 2.69 23.65 5.27
C GLY A 324 1.56 22.71 5.66
N LEU A 325 0.39 22.80 4.99
CA LEU A 325 -0.72 21.86 5.21
C LEU A 325 -0.35 20.43 4.77
N VAL A 326 0.25 20.28 3.59
CA VAL A 326 0.81 19.00 3.14
C VAL A 326 1.91 18.54 4.09
N GLY A 327 2.74 19.49 4.55
CA GLY A 327 3.82 19.26 5.50
C GLY A 327 3.37 18.72 6.85
N ILE A 328 2.15 19.03 7.31
CA ILE A 328 1.59 18.41 8.52
C ILE A 328 1.47 16.90 8.33
N LEU A 329 0.91 16.45 7.20
CA LEU A 329 0.76 15.03 6.92
C LEU A 329 2.13 14.34 6.78
N VAL A 330 3.06 14.95 6.02
CA VAL A 330 4.42 14.41 5.87
C VAL A 330 5.12 14.32 7.23
N ALA A 331 4.98 15.33 8.10
CA ALA A 331 5.57 15.32 9.43
C ALA A 331 4.95 14.25 10.35
N ILE A 332 3.62 14.06 10.31
CA ILE A 332 2.96 13.00 11.06
C ILE A 332 3.51 11.63 10.63
N LEU A 333 3.59 11.38 9.33
CA LEU A 333 4.14 10.14 8.82
C LEU A 333 5.61 9.96 9.19
N PHE A 334 6.42 11.00 9.04
CA PHE A 334 7.86 10.95 9.31
C PHE A 334 8.20 10.70 10.78
N PHE A 335 7.48 11.32 11.73
CA PHE A 335 7.84 11.27 13.15
C PHE A 335 7.07 10.27 13.99
N TRP A 336 5.84 9.90 13.58
CA TRP A 336 4.95 9.08 14.42
C TRP A 336 4.43 7.82 13.73
N SER A 337 4.52 7.71 12.42
CA SER A 337 4.00 6.54 11.73
C SER A 337 5.00 5.38 11.75
N THR A 338 4.46 4.17 11.86
CA THR A 338 5.20 2.91 11.76
C THR A 338 5.17 2.31 10.34
N HIS A 339 4.59 3.04 9.37
CA HIS A 339 4.66 2.62 7.97
C HIS A 339 6.11 2.52 7.49
N PRO A 340 6.44 1.50 6.67
CA PRO A 340 7.78 1.36 6.15
C PRO A 340 8.17 2.54 5.25
N ALA A 341 9.41 2.95 5.33
CA ALA A 341 10.06 3.94 4.46
C ALA A 341 9.54 5.40 4.54
N VAL A 342 8.63 5.74 5.45
CA VAL A 342 8.14 7.12 5.58
C VAL A 342 9.13 8.02 6.34
N ASP A 343 9.91 7.46 7.23
CA ASP A 343 10.93 8.13 8.05
C ASP A 343 12.24 8.45 7.28
N SER A 344 12.39 7.92 6.08
CA SER A 344 13.52 8.20 5.18
C SER A 344 13.22 9.28 4.14
N ASN A 345 12.11 10.02 4.28
CA ASN A 345 11.59 10.96 3.28
C ASN A 345 12.25 12.34 3.38
N TRP A 346 13.16 12.66 2.47
CA TRP A 346 13.83 13.97 2.39
C TRP A 346 12.88 15.12 2.02
N LEU A 347 11.68 14.82 1.53
CA LEU A 347 10.67 15.85 1.25
C LEU A 347 10.15 16.53 2.52
N ILE A 348 10.42 15.99 3.72
CA ILE A 348 10.10 16.66 4.99
C ILE A 348 10.71 18.06 5.09
N ALA A 349 11.84 18.32 4.45
CA ALA A 349 12.43 19.65 4.42
C ALA A 349 11.69 20.61 3.48
N LEU A 350 11.16 20.09 2.36
CA LEU A 350 10.39 20.89 1.39
C LEU A 350 8.94 21.07 1.85
N PHE A 351 8.34 20.03 2.40
CA PHE A 351 6.97 20.02 2.93
C PHE A 351 7.01 19.83 4.44
N ASN A 352 6.97 20.92 5.20
CA ASN A 352 6.93 20.87 6.66
C ASN A 352 6.01 21.96 7.23
N PRO A 353 5.49 21.82 8.47
CA PRO A 353 4.55 22.75 9.06
C PRO A 353 5.10 24.18 9.25
N LEU A 354 6.42 24.36 9.30
CA LEU A 354 7.05 25.69 9.50
C LEU A 354 6.76 26.65 8.35
N TRP A 355 6.40 26.12 7.16
CA TRP A 355 5.96 26.95 6.05
C TRP A 355 4.66 27.73 6.34
N LEU A 356 3.81 27.25 7.26
CA LEU A 356 2.64 28.02 7.74
C LEU A 356 3.07 29.26 8.53
N ALA A 357 4.08 29.11 9.37
CA ALA A 357 4.67 30.26 10.07
C ALA A 357 5.30 31.24 9.07
N MET A 358 5.99 30.75 8.04
CA MET A 358 6.55 31.59 6.97
C MET A 358 5.44 32.34 6.23
N ALA A 359 4.35 31.67 5.85
CA ALA A 359 3.20 32.32 5.22
C ALA A 359 2.63 33.46 6.09
N TRP A 360 2.51 33.24 7.40
CA TRP A 360 2.06 34.25 8.33
C TRP A 360 3.04 35.41 8.45
N LEU A 361 4.35 35.17 8.52
CA LEU A 361 5.40 36.17 8.55
C LEU A 361 5.39 37.06 7.29
N LEU A 362 5.24 36.41 6.11
CA LEU A 362 5.14 37.12 4.83
C LEU A 362 3.91 38.02 4.79
N TRP A 363 2.76 37.54 5.26
CA TRP A 363 1.54 38.33 5.32
C TRP A 363 1.66 39.50 6.30
N ARG A 364 2.30 39.29 7.46
CA ARG A 364 2.55 40.32 8.46
C ARG A 364 3.52 41.38 7.93
N SER A 365 4.62 41.01 7.30
CA SER A 365 5.59 41.91 6.65
C SER A 365 4.91 42.82 5.65
N TYR A 366 4.08 42.25 4.79
CA TYR A 366 3.30 42.98 3.82
C TYR A 366 2.40 44.08 4.49
N LYS A 367 1.70 43.73 5.59
CA LYS A 367 0.83 44.70 6.31
C LYS A 367 1.61 45.79 7.00
N THR A 368 2.74 45.46 7.61
CA THR A 368 3.50 46.39 8.46
C THR A 368 4.59 47.16 7.72
N LYS A 369 4.83 46.80 6.43
CA LYS A 369 5.95 47.31 5.62
C LYS A 369 7.32 47.19 6.30
N LYS A 370 7.46 46.25 7.26
CA LYS A 370 8.74 45.97 7.92
C LYS A 370 9.56 45.03 7.07
N GLU A 371 10.79 45.42 6.78
CA GLU A 371 11.82 44.58 6.18
C GLU A 371 12.43 43.67 7.27
N GLY A 372 13.00 42.53 6.91
CA GLY A 372 13.76 41.69 7.85
C GLY A 372 13.45 40.20 7.82
N TYR A 373 12.42 39.78 7.07
CA TYR A 373 12.09 38.33 6.94
C TYR A 373 12.81 37.69 5.74
N ASP A 374 13.48 38.46 4.89
CA ASP A 374 14.17 37.98 3.70
C ASP A 374 15.27 36.97 4.05
N VAL A 375 15.99 37.16 5.16
CA VAL A 375 17.03 36.25 5.63
C VAL A 375 16.43 34.92 6.08
N LEU A 376 15.31 34.96 6.82
CA LEU A 376 14.61 33.73 7.25
C LEU A 376 14.03 32.95 6.06
N TYR A 377 13.47 33.69 5.09
CA TYR A 377 12.93 33.12 3.86
C TYR A 377 14.05 32.46 3.05
N LEU A 378 15.16 33.16 2.85
CA LEU A 378 16.32 32.64 2.14
C LEU A 378 16.90 31.40 2.85
N GLY A 379 17.04 31.46 4.17
CA GLY A 379 17.51 30.35 4.98
C GLY A 379 16.60 29.11 4.86
N GLY A 380 15.30 29.29 4.96
CA GLY A 380 14.31 28.22 4.77
C GLY A 380 14.36 27.62 3.35
N PHE A 381 14.47 28.47 2.33
CA PHE A 381 14.61 28.04 0.95
C PHE A 381 15.91 27.25 0.71
N LEU A 382 17.03 27.77 1.19
CA LEU A 382 18.33 27.10 1.02
C LEU A 382 18.36 25.75 1.73
N SER A 383 17.80 25.66 2.94
CA SER A 383 17.72 24.39 3.67
C SER A 383 16.85 23.37 2.94
N ALA A 384 15.69 23.77 2.44
CA ALA A 384 14.81 22.91 1.64
C ALA A 384 15.46 22.48 0.33
N GLY A 385 16.15 23.40 -0.35
CA GLY A 385 16.89 23.13 -1.59
C GLY A 385 18.05 22.15 -1.38
N ILE A 386 18.84 22.34 -0.32
CA ILE A 386 19.95 21.45 0.03
C ILE A 386 19.41 20.04 0.34
N ALA A 387 18.34 19.93 1.13
CA ALA A 387 17.74 18.65 1.47
C ALA A 387 17.16 17.97 0.22
N TYR A 388 16.48 18.69 -0.65
CA TYR A 388 15.97 18.18 -1.91
C TYR A 388 17.10 17.64 -2.80
N LEU A 389 18.18 18.41 -2.98
CA LEU A 389 19.35 17.98 -3.74
C LEU A 389 20.03 16.75 -3.10
N THR A 390 20.16 16.75 -1.77
CA THR A 390 20.77 15.62 -1.04
C THR A 390 19.97 14.34 -1.21
N GLY A 391 18.65 14.41 -1.08
CA GLY A 391 17.78 13.26 -1.29
C GLY A 391 17.87 12.74 -2.73
N GLY A 392 17.86 13.65 -3.72
CA GLY A 392 18.04 13.27 -5.14
C GLY A 392 19.39 12.64 -5.43
N ILE A 393 20.49 13.15 -4.87
CA ILE A 393 21.83 12.56 -4.99
C ILE A 393 21.87 11.16 -4.36
N LYS A 394 21.13 10.95 -3.26
CA LYS A 394 21.00 9.64 -2.62
C LYS A 394 20.07 8.67 -3.38
N GLY A 395 19.38 9.15 -4.41
CA GLY A 395 18.52 8.36 -5.28
C GLY A 395 17.03 8.41 -4.96
N GLN A 396 16.58 9.30 -4.05
CA GLN A 396 15.14 9.44 -3.80
C GLN A 396 14.43 9.93 -5.06
N CYS A 397 13.40 9.21 -5.49
CA CYS A 397 12.47 9.63 -6.52
C CYS A 397 11.54 10.70 -5.96
N TYR A 398 11.28 11.73 -6.75
CA TYR A 398 10.44 12.85 -6.34
C TYR A 398 9.18 12.96 -7.20
N PRO A 399 8.03 13.23 -6.56
CA PRO A 399 6.79 13.52 -7.27
C PRO A 399 6.89 14.84 -8.07
N ASP A 400 6.03 15.00 -9.06
CA ASP A 400 5.99 16.20 -9.90
C ASP A 400 5.66 17.45 -9.08
N VAL A 401 4.85 17.34 -8.02
CA VAL A 401 4.53 18.45 -7.12
C VAL A 401 5.78 19.01 -6.43
N ALA A 402 6.72 18.16 -6.03
CA ALA A 402 7.95 18.62 -5.39
C ALA A 402 8.81 19.44 -6.35
N ARG A 403 8.94 18.97 -7.61
CA ARG A 403 9.61 19.72 -8.69
C ARG A 403 8.92 21.06 -8.95
N ALA A 404 7.59 21.05 -9.06
CA ALA A 404 6.81 22.26 -9.27
C ALA A 404 7.00 23.29 -8.15
N VAL A 405 6.98 22.85 -6.89
CA VAL A 405 7.19 23.73 -5.74
C VAL A 405 8.59 24.35 -5.76
N ILE A 406 9.64 23.56 -6.03
CA ILE A 406 11.02 24.12 -6.15
C ILE A 406 11.08 25.19 -7.23
N PHE A 407 10.49 24.98 -8.41
CA PHE A 407 10.47 25.99 -9.46
C PHE A 407 9.70 27.26 -9.05
N VAL A 408 8.54 27.14 -8.39
CA VAL A 408 7.80 28.29 -7.88
C VAL A 408 8.64 29.07 -6.85
N LEU A 409 9.31 28.38 -5.94
CA LEU A 409 10.17 29.01 -4.95
C LEU A 409 11.35 29.74 -5.58
N LEU A 410 11.98 29.17 -6.60
CA LEU A 410 13.03 29.84 -7.37
C LEU A 410 12.52 31.13 -8.03
N PHE A 411 11.35 31.12 -8.64
CA PHE A 411 10.73 32.32 -9.20
C PHE A 411 10.46 33.40 -8.17
N LEU A 412 10.05 33.01 -6.97
CA LEU A 412 9.79 33.96 -5.87
C LEU A 412 11.08 34.55 -5.30
N LEU A 413 12.20 33.82 -5.34
CA LEU A 413 13.52 34.29 -4.92
C LEU A 413 14.17 35.26 -5.91
N CYS A 414 13.93 35.12 -7.19
CA CYS A 414 14.46 36.02 -8.22
C CYS A 414 13.84 37.44 -8.11
N ARG A 415 13.58 37.93 -6.88
CA ARG A 415 13.29 39.32 -6.58
C ARG A 415 14.52 40.12 -6.85
N THR A 416 14.56 40.78 -7.99
CA THR A 416 15.55 41.85 -8.14
C THR A 416 15.18 42.97 -7.22
N ASP A 417 16.12 43.35 -6.38
CA ASP A 417 16.11 44.62 -5.66
C ASP A 417 16.09 45.76 -6.66
N GLU A 418 14.96 46.11 -7.21
CA GLU A 418 14.74 47.43 -7.77
C GLU A 418 14.35 48.35 -6.59
N LYS A 419 15.30 48.56 -5.67
CA LYS A 419 15.39 49.79 -4.90
C LYS A 419 16.01 50.81 -5.83
N LYS A 420 15.19 51.53 -6.55
CA LYS A 420 15.42 52.90 -6.93
C LYS A 420 14.12 53.62 -7.26
#